data_598db0fce1ae47fbdc80bdc76850129b
#
_entry.id   598db0fce1ae47fbdc80bdc76850129b
#
_cell.length_a   1.000
_cell.length_b   1.000
_cell.length_c   1.000
_cell.angle_alpha   90.00
_cell.angle_beta   90.00
_cell.angle_gamma   90.00
#
_symmetry.space_group_name_H-M   'P 1'
#
loop_
_entity.id
_entity.type
_entity.pdbx_description
1 polymer ?
#
loop_
_entity_poly.entity_id
_entity_poly.type
_entity_poly.pdbx_seq_one_letter_code
_entity_poly.pdbx_strand_id
1 'polypeptide(L)'
;MREHSQVLHACCEQTLQYEGAAFPLYSITLGSRAPNAPTLLFTGGIHGIERIGSQVLIAWLQTLLERLQWDSGLQQQLQQLQLVLVPIINPVGMYLNQRANGNGVDLNRNAPIDAEGKVPLLGGGHRLGAFLPWYRGRKRGQMEAENIALERVLQRQVFNRPFAAVLDLHSGFGMQDRLWFPHAYRKKAIGNIAEYVALKMLWERSYPNHTYLFEPQSLHYLSHGDLWDYFYYQSRAQQQPHFLPLTLEMGSWRWVKKSPRQLFNMAGLFNPQIQHRHTRVLRRHILLLDFMLAATLNHQNWLPDTKQAGILSQTAKSLWFL
;
A
#
# COMPACT_ATOMS: atom_id res chain seq x y z
N MET A 1 13.78 15.59 9.41
CA MET A 1 12.47 16.25 9.37
C MET A 1 12.51 17.72 9.79
N ARG A 2 13.25 18.12 10.83
CA ARG A 2 13.33 19.55 11.24
C ARG A 2 14.01 20.43 10.19
N GLU A 3 14.98 19.93 9.46
CA GLU A 3 15.75 20.67 8.43
C GLU A 3 14.93 20.98 7.17
N HIS A 4 13.81 20.27 6.92
CA HIS A 4 12.97 20.41 5.73
C HIS A 4 11.55 20.92 6.06
N SER A 5 11.36 21.57 7.20
CA SER A 5 10.04 21.98 7.69
C SER A 5 9.26 22.94 6.79
N GLN A 6 9.94 23.61 5.86
CA GLN A 6 9.27 24.48 4.86
C GLN A 6 8.63 23.71 3.70
N VAL A 7 9.07 22.49 3.44
CA VAL A 7 8.62 21.66 2.30
C VAL A 7 7.74 20.51 2.78
N LEU A 8 7.90 20.05 4.01
CA LEU A 8 7.29 18.85 4.57
C LEU A 8 6.37 19.23 5.74
N HIS A 9 5.13 18.73 5.70
CA HIS A 9 4.19 18.84 6.82
C HIS A 9 3.93 17.47 7.43
N ALA A 10 4.33 17.27 8.68
CA ALA A 10 4.06 16.06 9.45
C ALA A 10 2.90 16.30 10.43
N CYS A 11 1.95 15.37 10.46
CA CYS A 11 0.80 15.38 11.37
C CYS A 11 0.77 14.08 12.17
N CYS A 12 0.64 14.18 13.49
CA CYS A 12 0.35 13.03 14.35
C CYS A 12 -1.15 12.71 14.24
N GLU A 13 -1.50 11.63 13.55
CA GLU A 13 -2.88 11.23 13.28
C GLU A 13 -3.51 10.51 14.48
N GLN A 14 -2.69 9.79 15.23
CA GLN A 14 -3.10 9.03 16.41
C GLN A 14 -1.88 8.78 17.29
N THR A 15 -2.08 8.80 18.61
CA THR A 15 -1.10 8.29 19.57
C THR A 15 -1.67 7.03 20.23
N LEU A 16 -1.01 5.91 20.01
CA LEU A 16 -1.39 4.63 20.61
C LEU A 16 -0.66 4.47 21.94
N GLN A 17 -1.33 3.88 22.92
CA GLN A 17 -0.72 3.58 24.21
C GLN A 17 -0.50 2.07 24.33
N TYR A 18 0.71 1.68 24.72
CA TYR A 18 1.03 0.27 24.97
C TYR A 18 2.06 0.17 26.10
N GLU A 19 1.72 -0.57 27.17
CA GLU A 19 2.56 -0.78 28.35
C GLU A 19 3.15 0.51 28.94
N GLY A 20 2.36 1.58 28.98
CA GLY A 20 2.78 2.89 29.51
C GLY A 20 3.60 3.75 28.56
N ALA A 21 3.93 3.27 27.36
CA ALA A 21 4.63 4.03 26.33
C ALA A 21 3.67 4.54 25.25
N ALA A 22 3.99 5.70 24.68
CA ALA A 22 3.23 6.35 23.63
C ALA A 22 3.85 6.08 22.26
N PHE A 23 3.05 5.62 21.29
CA PHE A 23 3.45 5.28 19.94
C PHE A 23 2.67 6.12 18.93
N PRO A 24 3.25 7.22 18.43
CA PRO A 24 2.58 8.08 17.48
C PRO A 24 2.54 7.47 16.06
N LEU A 25 1.38 7.59 15.39
CA LEU A 25 1.20 7.33 13.98
C LEU A 25 1.22 8.67 13.25
N TYR A 26 2.12 8.84 12.30
CA TYR A 26 2.29 10.07 11.54
C TYR A 26 1.87 9.93 10.08
N SER A 27 1.23 10.97 9.56
CA SER A 27 1.20 11.25 8.13
C SER A 27 2.18 12.37 7.79
N ILE A 28 2.75 12.31 6.59
CA ILE A 28 3.69 13.29 6.04
C ILE A 28 3.13 13.73 4.70
N THR A 29 3.01 15.04 4.50
CA THR A 29 2.46 15.61 3.26
C THR A 29 3.46 16.57 2.64
N LEU A 30 3.66 16.46 1.33
CA LEU A 30 4.47 17.35 0.50
C LEU A 30 3.67 17.76 -0.74
N GLY A 31 4.08 18.87 -1.35
CA GLY A 31 3.56 19.33 -2.63
C GLY A 31 2.24 20.09 -2.54
N SER A 32 1.47 20.06 -3.61
CA SER A 32 0.27 20.87 -3.80
C SER A 32 -0.87 20.46 -2.86
N ARG A 33 -1.50 21.45 -2.24
CA ARG A 33 -2.74 21.26 -1.46
C ARG A 33 -3.99 21.71 -2.23
N ALA A 34 -3.83 22.11 -3.48
CA ALA A 34 -4.95 22.55 -4.29
C ALA A 34 -5.99 21.42 -4.45
N PRO A 35 -7.29 21.70 -4.35
CA PRO A 35 -8.33 20.66 -4.45
C PRO A 35 -8.31 19.88 -5.78
N ASN A 36 -7.85 20.53 -6.84
CA ASN A 36 -7.73 19.94 -8.19
C ASN A 36 -6.40 19.21 -8.45
N ALA A 37 -5.49 19.16 -7.46
CA ALA A 37 -4.26 18.38 -7.60
C ALA A 37 -4.55 16.89 -7.41
N PRO A 38 -4.00 15.99 -8.27
CA PRO A 38 -4.04 14.56 -8.02
C PRO A 38 -3.23 14.21 -6.77
N THR A 39 -3.60 13.13 -6.11
CA THR A 39 -2.94 12.70 -4.87
C THR A 39 -2.31 11.32 -5.04
N LEU A 40 -1.07 11.19 -4.57
CA LEU A 40 -0.39 9.92 -4.40
C LEU A 40 -0.18 9.65 -2.91
N LEU A 41 -0.70 8.52 -2.43
CA LEU A 41 -0.49 8.04 -1.06
C LEU A 41 0.44 6.84 -1.06
N PHE A 42 1.51 6.90 -0.28
CA PHE A 42 2.33 5.75 0.05
C PHE A 42 2.12 5.34 1.50
N THR A 43 1.92 4.04 1.72
CA THR A 43 1.75 3.46 3.06
C THR A 43 2.69 2.29 3.28
N GLY A 44 3.01 2.01 4.54
CA GLY A 44 3.83 0.86 4.90
C GLY A 44 3.69 0.51 6.38
N GLY A 45 4.18 -0.67 6.73
CA GLY A 45 4.20 -1.12 8.12
C GLY A 45 2.83 -1.34 8.74
N ILE A 46 1.82 -1.70 7.95
CA ILE A 46 0.51 -2.16 8.45
C ILE A 46 0.67 -3.47 9.25
N HIS A 47 1.56 -4.33 8.80
CA HIS A 47 2.06 -5.44 9.60
C HIS A 47 3.40 -5.03 10.22
N GLY A 48 3.46 -4.98 11.53
CA GLY A 48 4.64 -4.45 12.22
C GLY A 48 5.93 -5.25 11.98
N ILE A 49 5.82 -6.55 11.67
CA ILE A 49 6.96 -7.39 11.34
C ILE A 49 7.55 -7.10 9.94
N GLU A 50 6.79 -6.49 9.03
CA GLU A 50 7.18 -6.23 7.64
C GLU A 50 7.92 -4.89 7.49
N ARG A 51 9.02 -4.73 8.23
CA ARG A 51 9.76 -3.46 8.34
C ARG A 51 10.31 -2.94 7.03
N ILE A 52 10.60 -3.84 6.09
CA ILE A 52 11.24 -3.48 4.82
C ILE A 52 10.39 -2.49 4.00
N GLY A 53 9.05 -2.59 4.05
CA GLY A 53 8.16 -1.64 3.39
C GLY A 53 8.35 -0.21 3.90
N SER A 54 8.30 -0.03 5.21
CA SER A 54 8.58 1.26 5.87
C SER A 54 9.98 1.78 5.55
N GLN A 55 10.99 0.90 5.55
CA GLN A 55 12.38 1.29 5.24
C GLN A 55 12.55 1.76 3.79
N VAL A 56 11.85 1.14 2.83
CA VAL A 56 11.82 1.60 1.43
C VAL A 56 11.22 3.00 1.34
N LEU A 57 10.09 3.24 2.00
CA LEU A 57 9.43 4.55 1.98
C LEU A 57 10.29 5.64 2.62
N ILE A 58 10.92 5.36 3.77
CA ILE A 58 11.78 6.33 4.46
C ILE A 58 13.03 6.63 3.62
N ALA A 59 13.67 5.61 3.04
CA ALA A 59 14.83 5.81 2.18
C ALA A 59 14.48 6.60 0.90
N TRP A 60 13.32 6.31 0.31
CA TRP A 60 12.84 7.07 -0.84
C TRP A 60 12.51 8.52 -0.47
N LEU A 61 11.85 8.76 0.66
CA LEU A 61 11.56 10.11 1.16
C LEU A 61 12.86 10.92 1.40
N GLN A 62 13.88 10.31 2.01
CA GLN A 62 15.18 10.94 2.18
C GLN A 62 15.78 11.34 0.83
N THR A 63 15.79 10.42 -0.15
CA THR A 63 16.26 10.71 -1.51
C THR A 63 15.46 11.84 -2.16
N LEU A 64 14.13 11.84 -1.99
CA LEU A 64 13.26 12.89 -2.52
C LEU A 64 13.61 14.26 -1.93
N LEU A 65 13.79 14.34 -0.62
CA LEU A 65 14.12 15.59 0.07
C LEU A 65 15.49 16.14 -0.34
N GLU A 66 16.50 15.29 -0.52
CA GLU A 66 17.80 15.69 -1.06
C GLU A 66 17.68 16.19 -2.52
N ARG A 67 16.92 15.50 -3.36
CA ARG A 67 16.67 15.92 -4.76
C ARG A 67 15.95 17.25 -4.83
N LEU A 68 15.02 17.53 -3.94
CA LEU A 68 14.29 18.81 -3.92
C LEU A 68 15.19 20.04 -3.71
N GLN A 69 16.43 19.88 -3.30
CA GLN A 69 17.36 20.99 -3.16
C GLN A 69 17.95 21.46 -4.50
N TRP A 70 17.99 20.61 -5.52
CA TRP A 70 18.65 20.89 -6.79
C TRP A 70 17.85 20.50 -8.04
N ASP A 71 16.87 19.59 -7.92
CA ASP A 71 16.07 19.07 -9.05
C ASP A 71 14.83 19.96 -9.26
N SER A 72 14.97 20.97 -10.14
CA SER A 72 13.87 21.89 -10.45
C SER A 72 12.68 21.20 -11.12
N GLY A 73 12.90 20.12 -11.87
CA GLY A 73 11.85 19.31 -12.46
C GLY A 73 10.97 18.66 -11.39
N LEU A 74 11.61 18.06 -10.36
CA LEU A 74 10.90 17.49 -9.22
C LEU A 74 10.14 18.55 -8.40
N GLN A 75 10.74 19.74 -8.22
CA GLN A 75 10.06 20.85 -7.55
C GLN A 75 8.78 21.26 -8.30
N GLN A 76 8.83 21.36 -9.63
CA GLN A 76 7.66 21.67 -10.47
C GLN A 76 6.60 20.55 -10.41
N GLN A 77 6.99 19.27 -10.40
CA GLN A 77 6.07 18.15 -10.24
C GLN A 77 5.28 18.23 -8.93
N LEU A 78 5.95 18.52 -7.81
CA LEU A 78 5.30 18.64 -6.52
C LEU A 78 4.40 19.88 -6.40
N GLN A 79 4.60 20.92 -7.21
CA GLN A 79 3.65 22.05 -7.27
C GLN A 79 2.27 21.67 -7.86
N GLN A 80 2.20 20.55 -8.58
CA GLN A 80 1.00 20.11 -9.30
C GLN A 80 0.40 18.81 -8.72
N LEU A 81 1.07 18.16 -7.77
CA LEU A 81 0.66 16.90 -7.17
C LEU A 81 0.75 16.97 -5.65
N GLN A 82 -0.19 16.37 -4.95
CA GLN A 82 -0.09 16.11 -3.53
C GLN A 82 0.52 14.74 -3.29
N LEU A 83 1.60 14.70 -2.51
CA LEU A 83 2.23 13.48 -2.04
C LEU A 83 1.95 13.30 -0.56
N VAL A 84 1.40 12.17 -0.18
CA VAL A 84 1.10 11.78 1.20
C VAL A 84 1.82 10.48 1.53
N LEU A 85 2.44 10.40 2.71
CA LEU A 85 3.07 9.19 3.21
C LEU A 85 2.56 8.86 4.61
N VAL A 86 2.27 7.58 4.85
CA VAL A 86 2.05 7.01 6.19
C VAL A 86 3.02 5.83 6.33
N PRO A 87 4.29 6.10 6.65
CA PRO A 87 5.35 5.09 6.52
C PRO A 87 5.27 3.98 7.57
N ILE A 88 4.57 4.21 8.69
CA ILE A 88 4.40 3.23 9.78
C ILE A 88 2.96 3.34 10.27
N ILE A 89 2.10 2.44 9.79
CA ILE A 89 0.68 2.39 10.20
C ILE A 89 0.56 1.72 11.58
N ASN A 90 1.37 0.70 11.87
CA ASN A 90 1.32 -0.11 13.09
C ASN A 90 2.61 0.05 13.92
N PRO A 91 2.79 1.17 14.62
CA PRO A 91 4.02 1.42 15.37
C PRO A 91 4.19 0.47 16.57
N VAL A 92 3.09 0.05 17.23
CA VAL A 92 3.15 -0.91 18.34
C VAL A 92 3.54 -2.29 17.83
N GLY A 93 2.91 -2.80 16.78
CA GLY A 93 3.28 -4.08 16.17
C GLY A 93 4.72 -4.09 15.66
N MET A 94 5.22 -2.95 15.15
CA MET A 94 6.60 -2.80 14.72
C MET A 94 7.57 -2.85 15.92
N TYR A 95 7.22 -2.21 17.03
CA TYR A 95 7.98 -2.29 18.29
C TYR A 95 8.06 -3.73 18.80
N LEU A 96 6.93 -4.44 18.83
CA LEU A 96 6.81 -5.82 19.28
C LEU A 96 7.36 -6.84 18.28
N ASN A 97 7.77 -6.40 17.08
CA ASN A 97 8.23 -7.27 15.99
C ASN A 97 7.20 -8.36 15.64
N GLN A 98 5.93 -8.00 15.59
CA GLN A 98 4.82 -8.90 15.29
C GLN A 98 3.96 -8.38 14.13
N ARG A 99 3.18 -9.28 13.51
CA ARG A 99 2.28 -8.93 12.40
C ARG A 99 1.11 -8.05 12.88
N ALA A 100 0.48 -8.47 13.97
CA ALA A 100 -0.67 -7.81 14.55
C ALA A 100 -0.31 -6.49 15.24
N ASN A 101 -1.32 -5.68 15.59
CA ASN A 101 -1.15 -4.50 16.42
C ASN A 101 -1.05 -4.86 17.93
N GLY A 102 -1.02 -3.88 18.81
CA GLY A 102 -0.94 -4.06 20.27
C GLY A 102 -2.10 -4.87 20.87
N ASN A 103 -3.24 -4.93 20.20
CA ASN A 103 -4.42 -5.70 20.59
C ASN A 103 -4.43 -7.13 19.98
N GLY A 104 -3.37 -7.53 19.28
CA GLY A 104 -3.29 -8.83 18.59
C GLY A 104 -4.14 -8.90 17.32
N VAL A 105 -4.57 -7.76 16.77
CA VAL A 105 -5.42 -7.67 15.60
C VAL A 105 -4.57 -7.48 14.34
N ASP A 106 -4.84 -8.29 13.31
CA ASP A 106 -4.31 -8.08 11.96
C ASP A 106 -5.08 -6.92 11.30
N LEU A 107 -4.42 -5.79 11.16
CA LEU A 107 -5.04 -4.56 10.65
C LEU A 107 -5.59 -4.73 9.23
N ASN A 108 -4.91 -5.53 8.38
CA ASN A 108 -5.37 -5.80 7.00
C ASN A 108 -6.42 -6.94 6.93
N ARG A 109 -7.01 -7.33 8.07
CA ARG A 109 -8.17 -8.22 8.18
C ARG A 109 -9.32 -7.59 9.00
N ASN A 110 -9.14 -6.34 9.41
CA ASN A 110 -10.00 -5.70 10.40
C ASN A 110 -11.10 -4.81 9.80
N ALA A 111 -11.04 -4.48 8.52
CA ALA A 111 -12.08 -3.68 7.87
C ALA A 111 -13.45 -4.40 7.86
N PRO A 112 -14.57 -3.64 7.84
CA PRO A 112 -15.94 -4.19 7.92
C PRO A 112 -16.44 -4.73 6.56
N ILE A 113 -15.64 -5.57 5.93
CA ILE A 113 -15.98 -6.26 4.68
C ILE A 113 -15.72 -7.76 4.84
N ASP A 114 -16.65 -8.60 4.42
CA ASP A 114 -16.52 -10.05 4.49
C ASP A 114 -16.32 -10.65 3.10
N ALA A 115 -15.50 -11.71 3.00
CA ALA A 115 -15.25 -12.37 1.73
C ALA A 115 -16.50 -13.08 1.19
N GLU A 116 -16.71 -12.95 -0.12
CA GLU A 116 -17.79 -13.63 -0.87
C GLU A 116 -17.28 -14.99 -1.38
N GLY A 117 -16.92 -15.89 -0.49
CA GLY A 117 -16.46 -17.22 -0.89
C GLY A 117 -15.56 -17.89 0.13
N LYS A 118 -14.98 -19.04 -0.26
CA LYS A 118 -14.12 -19.82 0.61
C LYS A 118 -12.78 -19.08 0.81
N VAL A 119 -12.44 -18.85 2.07
CA VAL A 119 -11.15 -18.26 2.48
C VAL A 119 -10.22 -19.37 3.04
N PRO A 120 -8.90 -19.17 2.96
CA PRO A 120 -7.96 -20.03 3.67
C PRO A 120 -8.25 -20.08 5.17
N LEU A 121 -8.18 -21.25 5.77
CA LEU A 121 -8.33 -21.42 7.21
C LEU A 121 -7.30 -20.52 7.92
N LEU A 122 -7.76 -19.74 8.91
CA LEU A 122 -7.01 -18.68 9.59
C LEU A 122 -6.53 -17.56 8.65
N GLY A 123 -5.67 -17.83 7.66
CA GLY A 123 -5.01 -16.83 6.80
C GLY A 123 -5.95 -15.88 6.06
N GLY A 124 -7.18 -16.29 5.79
CA GLY A 124 -8.24 -15.45 5.25
C GLY A 124 -8.86 -14.47 6.25
N GLY A 125 -8.45 -14.51 7.51
CA GLY A 125 -8.99 -13.70 8.59
C GLY A 125 -10.08 -14.41 9.39
N HIS A 126 -9.95 -14.43 10.73
CA HIS A 126 -10.85 -15.11 11.66
C HIS A 126 -11.14 -14.27 12.90
N ARG A 127 -12.10 -14.73 13.73
CA ARG A 127 -12.49 -14.08 15.01
C ARG A 127 -12.38 -15.04 16.21
N LEU A 128 -11.55 -16.08 16.13
CA LEU A 128 -11.38 -17.10 17.17
C LEU A 128 -10.68 -16.53 18.40
N GLY A 129 -9.61 -15.74 18.21
CA GLY A 129 -8.88 -15.12 19.29
C GLY A 129 -7.58 -14.47 18.86
N ALA A 130 -7.10 -13.48 19.62
CA ALA A 130 -5.90 -12.70 19.35
C ALA A 130 -4.59 -13.50 19.47
N PHE A 131 -4.63 -14.70 20.03
CA PHE A 131 -3.47 -15.60 20.15
C PHE A 131 -3.12 -16.31 18.82
N LEU A 132 -4.03 -16.27 17.85
CA LEU A 132 -3.82 -16.80 16.51
C LEU A 132 -3.55 -15.68 15.51
N PRO A 133 -2.61 -15.84 14.58
CA PRO A 133 -2.35 -14.84 13.53
C PRO A 133 -3.59 -14.65 12.64
N TRP A 134 -3.67 -13.48 12.00
CA TRP A 134 -4.80 -13.03 11.15
C TRP A 134 -6.12 -12.82 11.89
N TYR A 135 -6.07 -12.55 13.19
CA TYR A 135 -7.25 -12.21 13.96
C TYR A 135 -7.84 -10.86 13.56
N ARG A 136 -9.15 -10.82 13.32
CA ARG A 136 -9.89 -9.66 12.79
C ARG A 136 -10.41 -8.71 13.87
N GLY A 137 -10.10 -8.92 15.13
CA GLY A 137 -10.73 -8.22 16.24
C GLY A 137 -12.06 -8.88 16.69
N ARG A 138 -12.51 -8.48 17.88
CA ARG A 138 -13.64 -9.13 18.58
C ARG A 138 -14.99 -8.76 17.97
N LYS A 139 -15.18 -7.50 17.64
CA LYS A 139 -16.48 -6.97 17.18
C LYS A 139 -16.52 -6.81 15.66
N ARG A 140 -17.61 -7.25 15.05
CA ARG A 140 -17.88 -6.94 13.63
C ARG A 140 -18.10 -5.44 13.47
N GLY A 141 -17.58 -4.88 12.41
CA GLY A 141 -17.78 -3.46 12.07
C GLY A 141 -16.94 -2.47 12.88
N GLN A 142 -16.17 -2.91 13.87
CA GLN A 142 -15.29 -2.05 14.64
C GLN A 142 -13.85 -2.20 14.11
N MET A 143 -13.31 -1.12 13.57
CA MET A 143 -11.90 -1.04 13.18
C MET A 143 -11.03 -0.62 14.36
N GLU A 144 -9.77 -1.01 14.31
CA GLU A 144 -8.72 -0.58 15.24
C GLU A 144 -8.37 0.91 15.04
N ALA A 145 -7.79 1.51 16.07
CA ALA A 145 -7.47 2.94 16.08
C ALA A 145 -6.51 3.34 14.93
N GLU A 146 -5.60 2.46 14.55
CA GLU A 146 -4.68 2.64 13.42
C GLU A 146 -5.44 2.74 12.08
N ASN A 147 -6.40 1.85 11.87
CA ASN A 147 -7.22 1.83 10.66
C ASN A 147 -8.14 3.05 10.58
N ILE A 148 -8.72 3.47 11.71
CA ILE A 148 -9.51 4.70 11.81
C ILE A 148 -8.64 5.92 11.53
N ALA A 149 -7.39 5.94 12.01
CA ALA A 149 -6.45 7.01 11.72
C ALA A 149 -6.12 7.09 10.21
N LEU A 150 -5.87 5.93 9.58
CA LEU A 150 -5.65 5.86 8.14
C LEU A 150 -6.89 6.32 7.34
N GLU A 151 -8.09 5.90 7.76
CA GLU A 151 -9.35 6.36 7.16
C GLU A 151 -9.48 7.88 7.22
N ARG A 152 -9.16 8.53 8.36
CA ARG A 152 -9.15 10.00 8.47
C ARG A 152 -8.16 10.66 7.50
N VAL A 153 -6.99 10.06 7.30
CA VAL A 153 -6.01 10.55 6.30
C VAL A 153 -6.61 10.48 4.90
N LEU A 154 -7.23 9.34 4.53
CA LEU A 154 -7.87 9.16 3.23
C LEU A 154 -9.01 10.17 3.01
N GLN A 155 -9.90 10.33 3.99
CA GLN A 155 -11.00 11.29 3.93
C GLN A 155 -10.52 12.74 3.72
N ARG A 156 -9.47 13.13 4.42
CA ARG A 156 -8.97 14.50 4.39
C ARG A 156 -8.09 14.80 3.19
N GLN A 157 -7.30 13.84 2.72
CA GLN A 157 -6.21 14.12 1.77
C GLN A 157 -6.31 13.39 0.44
N VAL A 158 -7.08 12.30 0.35
CA VAL A 158 -7.09 11.41 -0.81
C VAL A 158 -8.44 11.41 -1.52
N PHE A 159 -9.54 11.33 -0.78
CA PHE A 159 -10.86 11.40 -1.37
C PHE A 159 -11.20 12.84 -1.81
N ASN A 160 -12.15 12.97 -2.74
CA ASN A 160 -12.54 14.24 -3.37
C ASN A 160 -11.42 14.90 -4.21
N ARG A 161 -10.49 14.10 -4.74
CA ARG A 161 -9.46 14.52 -5.69
C ARG A 161 -9.81 14.07 -7.10
N PRO A 162 -9.34 14.74 -8.16
CA PRO A 162 -9.63 14.32 -9.54
C PRO A 162 -9.07 12.92 -9.84
N PHE A 163 -7.95 12.60 -9.23
CA PHE A 163 -7.30 11.30 -9.31
C PHE A 163 -6.54 11.00 -8.01
N ALA A 164 -6.64 9.78 -7.54
CA ALA A 164 -5.86 9.32 -6.41
C ALA A 164 -5.31 7.91 -6.65
N ALA A 165 -4.02 7.74 -6.45
CA ALA A 165 -3.36 6.43 -6.41
C ALA A 165 -2.81 6.16 -5.02
N VAL A 166 -2.81 4.88 -4.64
CA VAL A 166 -2.19 4.40 -3.40
C VAL A 166 -1.23 3.28 -3.72
N LEU A 167 -0.10 3.23 -3.03
CA LEU A 167 0.78 2.07 -2.99
C LEU A 167 1.10 1.73 -1.55
N ASP A 168 0.58 0.59 -1.09
CA ASP A 168 0.86 0.02 0.23
C ASP A 168 1.98 -1.02 0.13
N LEU A 169 3.01 -0.87 0.95
CA LEU A 169 4.22 -1.68 0.85
C LEU A 169 4.22 -2.81 1.88
N HIS A 170 4.13 -4.03 1.37
CA HIS A 170 4.12 -5.30 2.09
C HIS A 170 5.30 -6.21 1.72
N SER A 171 5.47 -7.24 2.52
CA SER A 171 6.38 -8.35 2.26
C SER A 171 5.87 -9.62 2.95
N GLY A 172 6.25 -10.80 2.44
CA GLY A 172 5.87 -12.05 3.09
C GLY A 172 5.33 -13.12 2.15
N PHE A 173 5.03 -12.76 0.90
CA PHE A 173 4.39 -13.68 -0.04
C PHE A 173 5.25 -13.97 -1.28
N GLY A 174 5.53 -15.26 -1.48
CA GLY A 174 6.06 -15.77 -2.75
C GLY A 174 7.50 -15.39 -3.06
N MET A 175 7.90 -15.75 -4.30
CA MET A 175 9.27 -15.61 -4.80
C MET A 175 9.48 -14.36 -5.66
N GLN A 176 8.40 -13.76 -6.15
CA GLN A 176 8.40 -12.61 -7.04
C GLN A 176 7.66 -11.45 -6.42
N ASP A 177 8.11 -10.25 -6.71
CA ASP A 177 7.44 -9.03 -6.30
C ASP A 177 6.14 -8.87 -7.10
N ARG A 178 5.05 -8.50 -6.43
CA ARG A 178 3.73 -8.35 -7.03
C ARG A 178 3.17 -6.96 -6.78
N LEU A 179 2.45 -6.47 -7.75
CA LEU A 179 1.55 -5.34 -7.62
C LEU A 179 0.13 -5.87 -7.63
N TRP A 180 -0.40 -6.07 -6.44
CA TRP A 180 -1.77 -6.48 -6.26
C TRP A 180 -2.71 -5.27 -6.25
N PHE A 181 -3.94 -5.50 -6.72
CA PHE A 181 -5.03 -4.54 -6.62
C PHE A 181 -6.32 -5.27 -6.19
N PRO A 182 -7.35 -4.54 -5.72
CA PRO A 182 -8.64 -5.14 -5.35
C PRO A 182 -9.32 -5.86 -6.54
N HIS A 183 -10.11 -6.89 -6.30
CA HIS A 183 -10.61 -7.27 -4.96
C HIS A 183 -9.73 -8.37 -4.34
N ALA A 184 -9.69 -8.32 -3.01
CA ALA A 184 -9.21 -9.41 -2.19
C ALA A 184 -10.37 -10.25 -1.62
N TYR A 185 -11.57 -9.67 -1.46
CA TYR A 185 -12.71 -10.34 -0.83
C TYR A 185 -13.58 -11.18 -1.80
N ARG A 186 -13.44 -11.00 -3.11
CA ARG A 186 -14.20 -11.76 -4.12
C ARG A 186 -13.45 -11.91 -5.44
N LYS A 187 -13.80 -12.96 -6.22
CA LYS A 187 -13.23 -13.25 -7.54
C LYS A 187 -13.93 -12.51 -8.69
N LYS A 188 -14.42 -11.31 -8.48
CA LYS A 188 -15.06 -10.49 -9.49
C LYS A 188 -14.18 -9.30 -9.83
N ALA A 189 -14.10 -8.93 -11.10
CA ALA A 189 -13.38 -7.75 -11.54
C ALA A 189 -13.86 -6.49 -10.81
N ILE A 190 -12.93 -5.63 -10.43
CA ILE A 190 -13.21 -4.32 -9.86
C ILE A 190 -13.82 -3.40 -10.92
N GLY A 191 -14.66 -2.45 -10.51
CA GLY A 191 -15.44 -1.63 -11.43
C GLY A 191 -14.61 -0.77 -12.40
N ASN A 192 -13.42 -0.35 -11.97
CA ASN A 192 -12.48 0.43 -12.77
C ASN A 192 -11.28 -0.41 -13.27
N ILE A 193 -11.50 -1.67 -13.58
CA ILE A 193 -10.44 -2.61 -14.02
C ILE A 193 -9.64 -2.10 -15.23
N ALA A 194 -10.27 -1.34 -16.12
CA ALA A 194 -9.62 -0.76 -17.29
C ALA A 194 -8.46 0.17 -16.92
N GLU A 195 -8.60 0.92 -15.82
CA GLU A 195 -7.56 1.81 -15.31
C GLU A 195 -6.33 1.02 -14.83
N TYR A 196 -6.54 -0.14 -14.20
CA TYR A 196 -5.45 -1.04 -13.80
C TYR A 196 -4.73 -1.67 -14.99
N VAL A 197 -5.47 -2.05 -16.03
CA VAL A 197 -4.85 -2.53 -17.28
C VAL A 197 -4.05 -1.41 -17.95
N ALA A 198 -4.58 -0.20 -18.01
CA ALA A 198 -3.89 0.96 -18.57
C ALA A 198 -2.59 1.25 -17.81
N LEU A 199 -2.64 1.28 -16.48
CA LEU A 199 -1.46 1.49 -15.62
C LEU A 199 -0.42 0.37 -15.80
N LYS A 200 -0.86 -0.90 -15.85
CA LYS A 200 0.00 -2.05 -16.15
C LYS A 200 0.70 -1.88 -17.49
N MET A 201 -0.04 -1.58 -18.56
CA MET A 201 0.54 -1.38 -19.89
C MET A 201 1.50 -0.19 -19.94
N LEU A 202 1.19 0.90 -19.22
CA LEU A 202 2.09 2.04 -19.10
C LEU A 202 3.40 1.64 -18.41
N TRP A 203 3.32 0.90 -17.30
CA TRP A 203 4.48 0.39 -16.59
C TRP A 203 5.34 -0.53 -17.46
N GLU A 204 4.74 -1.52 -18.12
CA GLU A 204 5.44 -2.49 -18.97
C GLU A 204 6.13 -1.86 -20.18
N ARG A 205 5.50 -0.83 -20.78
CA ARG A 205 6.12 -0.09 -21.91
C ARG A 205 7.26 0.80 -21.45
N SER A 206 7.13 1.42 -20.26
CA SER A 206 8.14 2.34 -19.73
C SER A 206 9.35 1.60 -19.18
N TYR A 207 9.13 0.40 -18.60
CA TYR A 207 10.16 -0.39 -17.94
C TYR A 207 10.08 -1.88 -18.33
N PRO A 208 10.38 -2.24 -19.58
CA PRO A 208 10.15 -3.59 -20.11
C PRO A 208 10.95 -4.68 -19.39
N ASN A 209 12.01 -4.32 -18.66
CA ASN A 209 12.85 -5.26 -17.91
C ASN A 209 12.47 -5.36 -16.43
N HIS A 210 11.29 -4.90 -16.04
CA HIS A 210 10.80 -5.07 -14.69
C HIS A 210 10.48 -6.55 -14.37
N THR A 211 10.31 -6.87 -13.10
CA THR A 211 10.04 -8.26 -12.65
C THR A 211 8.78 -8.36 -11.78
N TYR A 212 7.95 -7.31 -11.76
CA TYR A 212 6.69 -7.33 -11.01
C TYR A 212 5.61 -8.10 -11.75
N LEU A 213 4.84 -8.89 -11.02
CA LEU A 213 3.57 -9.42 -11.50
C LEU A 213 2.45 -8.44 -11.11
N PHE A 214 1.66 -8.03 -12.09
CA PHE A 214 0.57 -7.08 -11.89
C PHE A 214 -0.75 -7.85 -12.03
N GLU A 215 -1.52 -8.01 -10.94
CA GLU A 215 -2.66 -8.92 -10.89
C GLU A 215 -3.62 -8.61 -9.73
N PRO A 216 -4.91 -9.00 -9.82
CA PRO A 216 -5.81 -8.89 -8.66
C PRO A 216 -5.40 -9.88 -7.57
N GLN A 217 -5.48 -9.45 -6.31
CA GLN A 217 -5.11 -10.30 -5.16
C GLN A 217 -5.96 -11.57 -5.09
N SER A 218 -7.20 -11.52 -5.49
CA SER A 218 -8.15 -12.65 -5.47
C SER A 218 -7.76 -13.85 -6.31
N LEU A 219 -6.75 -13.74 -7.19
CA LEU A 219 -6.20 -14.87 -7.94
C LEU A 219 -5.46 -15.87 -7.03
N HIS A 220 -4.94 -15.39 -5.90
CA HIS A 220 -4.19 -16.24 -4.97
C HIS A 220 -5.05 -16.75 -3.84
N TYR A 221 -5.75 -15.89 -3.17
CA TYR A 221 -6.68 -16.24 -2.09
C TYR A 221 -7.65 -15.11 -1.82
N LEU A 222 -8.81 -15.47 -1.25
CA LEU A 222 -9.75 -14.49 -0.73
C LEU A 222 -9.45 -14.21 0.75
N SER A 223 -9.75 -12.98 1.17
CA SER A 223 -9.61 -12.57 2.57
C SER A 223 -10.80 -11.74 3.03
N HIS A 224 -11.12 -11.91 4.30
CA HIS A 224 -12.02 -10.99 5.00
C HIS A 224 -11.26 -9.73 5.41
N GLY A 225 -11.94 -8.61 5.46
CA GLY A 225 -11.48 -7.40 6.14
C GLY A 225 -10.31 -6.70 5.48
N ASP A 226 -10.13 -6.88 4.17
CA ASP A 226 -9.10 -6.16 3.42
C ASP A 226 -9.39 -4.65 3.43
N LEU A 227 -8.39 -3.85 3.82
CA LEU A 227 -8.54 -2.40 3.95
C LEU A 227 -8.73 -1.71 2.61
N TRP A 228 -8.01 -2.15 1.58
CA TRP A 228 -8.06 -1.48 0.28
C TRP A 228 -9.34 -1.79 -0.47
N ASP A 229 -9.94 -2.97 -0.26
CA ASP A 229 -11.31 -3.25 -0.70
C ASP A 229 -12.32 -2.31 -0.01
N TYR A 230 -12.22 -2.17 1.31
CA TYR A 230 -13.10 -1.29 2.08
C TYR A 230 -12.97 0.18 1.64
N PHE A 231 -11.75 0.69 1.54
CA PHE A 231 -11.52 2.08 1.13
C PHE A 231 -11.90 2.33 -0.34
N TYR A 232 -11.78 1.31 -1.20
CA TYR A 232 -12.29 1.42 -2.57
C TYR A 232 -13.81 1.64 -2.56
N TYR A 233 -14.57 0.91 -1.76
CA TYR A 233 -16.02 1.13 -1.66
C TYR A 233 -16.37 2.45 -1.01
N GLN A 234 -15.63 2.90 -0.01
CA GLN A 234 -15.79 4.23 0.58
C GLN A 234 -15.57 5.34 -0.47
N SER A 235 -14.54 5.20 -1.31
CA SER A 235 -14.29 6.16 -2.39
C SER A 235 -15.44 6.20 -3.41
N ARG A 236 -16.00 5.05 -3.75
CA ARG A 236 -17.15 4.95 -4.68
C ARG A 236 -18.41 5.55 -4.08
N ALA A 237 -18.66 5.35 -2.79
CA ALA A 237 -19.79 5.95 -2.08
C ALA A 237 -19.69 7.48 -2.04
N GLN A 238 -18.48 8.04 -2.04
CA GLN A 238 -18.20 9.47 -2.11
C GLN A 238 -18.05 9.99 -3.56
N GLN A 239 -18.38 9.18 -4.55
CA GLN A 239 -18.29 9.53 -5.97
C GLN A 239 -16.89 9.97 -6.41
N GLN A 240 -15.85 9.46 -5.76
CA GLN A 240 -14.46 9.68 -6.17
C GLN A 240 -14.28 9.21 -7.61
N PRO A 241 -13.85 10.06 -8.55
CA PRO A 241 -13.77 9.70 -9.97
C PRO A 241 -12.82 8.54 -10.22
N HIS A 242 -11.58 8.68 -9.75
CA HIS A 242 -10.52 7.71 -9.94
C HIS A 242 -9.79 7.46 -8.63
N PHE A 243 -9.87 6.22 -8.13
CA PHE A 243 -9.16 5.75 -6.94
C PHE A 243 -8.54 4.38 -7.23
N LEU A 244 -7.21 4.34 -7.26
CA LEU A 244 -6.43 3.15 -7.61
C LEU A 244 -5.55 2.70 -6.43
N PRO A 245 -6.07 1.95 -5.46
CA PRO A 245 -5.25 1.32 -4.47
C PRO A 245 -4.49 0.13 -5.04
N LEU A 246 -3.20 0.07 -4.76
CA LEU A 246 -2.26 -0.99 -5.11
C LEU A 246 -1.52 -1.44 -3.86
N THR A 247 -1.16 -2.71 -3.81
CA THR A 247 -0.30 -3.29 -2.80
C THR A 247 0.96 -3.84 -3.46
N LEU A 248 2.12 -3.31 -3.07
CA LEU A 248 3.40 -3.93 -3.42
C LEU A 248 3.68 -5.07 -2.44
N GLU A 249 3.58 -6.31 -2.89
CA GLU A 249 3.96 -7.49 -2.13
C GLU A 249 5.36 -7.94 -2.53
N MET A 250 6.35 -7.66 -1.69
CA MET A 250 7.75 -8.02 -1.95
C MET A 250 7.97 -9.53 -1.75
N GLY A 251 8.49 -10.20 -2.76
CA GLY A 251 8.74 -11.64 -2.78
C GLY A 251 9.82 -12.08 -1.80
N SER A 252 9.48 -12.16 -0.51
CA SER A 252 10.42 -12.42 0.58
C SER A 252 10.96 -13.85 0.62
N TRP A 253 10.22 -14.85 0.12
CA TRP A 253 10.67 -16.25 0.11
C TRP A 253 11.94 -16.46 -0.71
N ARG A 254 12.24 -15.59 -1.64
CA ARG A 254 13.53 -15.50 -2.33
C ARG A 254 14.69 -15.29 -1.37
N TRP A 255 14.49 -14.49 -0.31
CA TRP A 255 15.52 -14.25 0.71
C TRP A 255 15.75 -15.50 1.56
N VAL A 256 14.66 -16.14 1.95
CA VAL A 256 14.68 -17.42 2.69
C VAL A 256 15.36 -18.52 1.87
N LYS A 257 14.97 -18.69 0.58
CA LYS A 257 15.61 -19.65 -0.31
C LYS A 257 17.13 -19.49 -0.39
N LYS A 258 17.61 -18.24 -0.43
CA LYS A 258 19.06 -17.93 -0.50
C LYS A 258 19.77 -18.01 0.86
N SER A 259 19.04 -18.01 1.98
CA SER A 259 19.55 -18.12 3.33
C SER A 259 18.55 -18.85 4.22
N PRO A 260 18.52 -20.20 4.18
CA PRO A 260 17.52 -21.00 4.90
C PRO A 260 17.52 -20.79 6.41
N ARG A 261 18.63 -20.30 6.99
CA ARG A 261 18.72 -19.93 8.42
C ARG A 261 17.69 -18.86 8.81
N GLN A 262 17.17 -18.06 7.84
CA GLN A 262 16.11 -17.07 8.08
C GLN A 262 14.78 -17.72 8.49
N LEU A 263 14.56 -19.01 8.23
CA LEU A 263 13.38 -19.75 8.70
C LEU A 263 13.27 -19.81 10.23
N PHE A 264 14.39 -19.75 10.93
CA PHE A 264 14.43 -19.79 12.40
C PHE A 264 14.21 -18.43 13.06
N ASN A 265 14.00 -17.38 12.25
CA ASN A 265 13.70 -16.04 12.71
C ASN A 265 12.46 -15.51 11.99
N MET A 266 11.37 -15.29 12.73
CA MET A 266 10.11 -14.79 12.15
C MET A 266 10.32 -13.53 11.32
N ALA A 267 11.12 -12.57 11.81
CA ALA A 267 11.43 -11.36 11.05
C ALA A 267 12.18 -11.65 9.74
N GLY A 268 12.95 -12.75 9.68
CA GLY A 268 13.67 -13.19 8.49
C GLY A 268 12.77 -13.70 7.37
N LEU A 269 11.53 -14.12 7.69
CA LEU A 269 10.54 -14.51 6.68
C LEU A 269 10.03 -13.29 5.89
N PHE A 270 10.04 -12.11 6.49
CA PHE A 270 9.47 -10.89 5.96
C PHE A 270 10.52 -9.85 5.54
N ASN A 271 11.74 -9.95 6.04
CA ASN A 271 12.77 -8.93 5.82
C ASN A 271 14.10 -9.52 5.35
N PRO A 272 14.84 -8.83 4.47
CA PRO A 272 16.20 -9.23 4.11
C PRO A 272 17.14 -9.02 5.31
N GLN A 273 17.80 -10.10 5.77
CA GLN A 273 18.70 -10.06 6.95
C GLN A 273 20.14 -9.72 6.57
N ILE A 274 20.50 -9.75 5.29
CA ILE A 274 21.85 -9.54 4.80
C ILE A 274 21.94 -8.15 4.17
N GLN A 275 22.92 -7.34 4.59
CA GLN A 275 23.06 -5.94 4.21
C GLN A 275 23.01 -5.68 2.70
N HIS A 276 23.74 -6.42 1.88
CA HIS A 276 23.71 -6.20 0.43
C HIS A 276 22.34 -6.51 -0.20
N ARG A 277 21.55 -7.43 0.38
CA ARG A 277 20.18 -7.71 -0.07
C ARG A 277 19.24 -6.60 0.35
N HIS A 278 19.38 -6.10 1.57
CA HIS A 278 18.65 -4.95 2.06
C HIS A 278 18.86 -3.74 1.13
N THR A 279 20.11 -3.37 0.87
CA THR A 279 20.45 -2.28 -0.05
C THR A 279 19.87 -2.50 -1.47
N ARG A 280 19.86 -3.75 -1.96
CA ARG A 280 19.28 -4.10 -3.26
C ARG A 280 17.77 -3.89 -3.28
N VAL A 281 17.06 -4.24 -2.20
CA VAL A 281 15.61 -4.05 -2.08
C VAL A 281 15.30 -2.55 -2.08
N LEU A 282 15.98 -1.76 -1.26
CA LEU A 282 15.80 -0.30 -1.24
C LEU A 282 15.93 0.31 -2.64
N ARG A 283 17.02 0.02 -3.36
CA ARG A 283 17.25 0.54 -4.70
C ARG A 283 16.23 0.05 -5.74
N ARG A 284 15.77 -1.19 -5.62
CA ARG A 284 14.89 -1.80 -6.61
C ARG A 284 13.53 -1.11 -6.67
N HIS A 285 12.99 -0.74 -5.51
CA HIS A 285 11.64 -0.20 -5.45
C HIS A 285 11.57 1.32 -5.64
N ILE A 286 12.70 2.04 -5.56
CA ILE A 286 12.77 3.48 -5.84
C ILE A 286 12.20 3.79 -7.22
N LEU A 287 12.55 2.99 -8.23
CA LEU A 287 12.05 3.18 -9.60
C LEU A 287 10.53 3.08 -9.69
N LEU A 288 9.92 2.15 -8.94
CA LEU A 288 8.47 2.01 -8.89
C LEU A 288 7.81 3.23 -8.21
N LEU A 289 8.39 3.73 -7.11
CA LEU A 289 7.84 4.88 -6.41
C LEU A 289 7.95 6.15 -7.29
N ASP A 290 9.06 6.36 -7.97
CA ASP A 290 9.24 7.47 -8.93
C ASP A 290 8.24 7.35 -10.11
N PHE A 291 8.04 6.13 -10.63
CA PHE A 291 7.02 5.88 -11.65
C PHE A 291 5.60 6.22 -11.15
N MET A 292 5.24 5.77 -9.95
CA MET A 292 3.92 6.07 -9.38
C MET A 292 3.70 7.58 -9.21
N LEU A 293 4.74 8.33 -8.85
CA LEU A 293 4.68 9.78 -8.76
C LEU A 293 4.42 10.39 -10.15
N ALA A 294 5.20 9.99 -11.16
CA ALA A 294 5.03 10.47 -12.53
C ALA A 294 3.68 10.07 -13.14
N ALA A 295 3.25 8.81 -12.93
CA ALA A 295 1.97 8.32 -13.44
C ALA A 295 0.78 9.05 -12.79
N THR A 296 0.83 9.30 -11.47
CA THR A 296 -0.21 10.05 -10.76
C THR A 296 -0.30 11.49 -11.28
N LEU A 297 0.82 12.17 -11.42
CA LEU A 297 0.86 13.53 -11.95
C LEU A 297 0.26 13.61 -13.36
N ASN A 298 0.59 12.66 -14.20
CA ASN A 298 0.21 12.64 -15.62
C ASN A 298 -1.01 11.74 -15.89
N HIS A 299 -1.88 11.52 -14.91
CA HIS A 299 -3.01 10.58 -15.00
C HIS A 299 -3.89 10.82 -16.23
N GLN A 300 -4.13 12.05 -16.64
CA GLN A 300 -4.95 12.40 -17.80
C GLN A 300 -4.38 11.87 -19.14
N ASN A 301 -3.08 11.61 -19.21
CA ASN A 301 -2.41 11.18 -20.45
C ASN A 301 -2.49 9.65 -20.68
N TRP A 302 -2.90 8.89 -19.67
CA TRP A 302 -2.96 7.43 -19.78
C TRP A 302 -4.27 6.81 -19.26
N LEU A 303 -5.11 7.55 -18.52
CA LEU A 303 -6.44 7.08 -18.18
C LEU A 303 -7.25 6.81 -19.45
N PRO A 304 -7.92 5.65 -19.55
CA PRO A 304 -8.69 5.32 -20.72
C PRO A 304 -9.97 6.17 -20.83
N ASP A 305 -10.27 6.61 -22.03
CA ASP A 305 -11.59 7.12 -22.35
C ASP A 305 -12.65 5.98 -22.33
N THR A 306 -13.93 6.32 -22.47
CA THR A 306 -15.03 5.34 -22.42
C THR A 306 -14.87 4.19 -23.42
N LYS A 307 -14.41 4.48 -24.64
CA LYS A 307 -14.22 3.48 -25.70
C LYS A 307 -13.02 2.56 -25.36
N GLN A 308 -11.92 3.14 -24.97
CA GLN A 308 -10.73 2.41 -24.55
C GLN A 308 -11.01 1.56 -23.29
N ALA A 309 -11.78 2.08 -22.33
CA ALA A 309 -12.17 1.35 -21.12
C ALA A 309 -12.92 0.06 -21.42
N GLY A 310 -13.80 0.07 -22.45
CA GLY A 310 -14.47 -1.15 -22.90
C GLY A 310 -13.50 -2.22 -23.41
N ILE A 311 -12.54 -1.83 -24.24
CA ILE A 311 -11.50 -2.74 -24.79
C ILE A 311 -10.61 -3.27 -23.65
N LEU A 312 -10.12 -2.40 -22.80
CA LEU A 312 -9.24 -2.77 -21.70
C LEU A 312 -9.93 -3.66 -20.65
N SER A 313 -11.23 -3.47 -20.42
CA SER A 313 -12.03 -4.36 -19.57
C SER A 313 -12.14 -5.78 -20.15
N GLN A 314 -12.19 -5.93 -21.47
CA GLN A 314 -12.14 -7.25 -22.11
C GLN A 314 -10.73 -7.86 -22.02
N THR A 315 -9.69 -7.06 -22.24
CA THR A 315 -8.31 -7.48 -22.03
C THR A 315 -8.08 -7.99 -20.59
N ALA A 316 -8.64 -7.31 -19.59
CA ALA A 316 -8.57 -7.75 -18.19
C ALA A 316 -9.19 -9.14 -17.97
N LYS A 317 -10.30 -9.43 -18.62
CA LYS A 317 -10.93 -10.76 -18.54
C LYS A 317 -9.98 -11.85 -19.06
N SER A 318 -9.36 -11.63 -20.20
CA SER A 318 -8.39 -12.56 -20.79
C SER A 318 -7.13 -12.72 -19.93
N LEU A 319 -6.69 -11.64 -19.26
CA LEU A 319 -5.49 -11.68 -18.44
C LEU A 319 -5.70 -12.38 -17.09
N TRP A 320 -6.87 -12.19 -16.45
CA TRP A 320 -7.02 -12.51 -15.03
C TRP A 320 -8.27 -13.31 -14.65
N PHE A 321 -9.26 -13.47 -15.54
CA PHE A 321 -10.56 -14.02 -15.15
C PHE A 321 -11.12 -15.10 -16.11
N LEU A 322 -10.28 -15.63 -17.00
CA LEU A 322 -10.61 -16.76 -17.87
C LEU A 322 -10.33 -18.10 -17.19
#